data_cefff8fcb526deff6fe7cac152bc5b67
#
_entry.id   cefff8fcb526deff6fe7cac152bc5b67
#
_cell.length_a   1.000
_cell.length_b   1.000
_cell.length_c   1.000
_cell.angle_alpha   90.00
_cell.angle_beta   90.00
_cell.angle_gamma   90.00
#
_symmetry.space_group_name_H-M   'P 1'
#
loop_
_entity.id
_entity.type
_entity.pdbx_description
1 polymer ?
#
loop_
_entity_poly.entity_id
_entity_poly.type
_entity_poly.pdbx_seq_one_letter_code
_entity_poly.pdbx_strand_id
1 'polypeptide(L)'
;MRRYVVLISLLALLLGLTIWITNLEWIKEGVYKPFAWSDLLNSTRAHLEMVLMAEVIAIAIGVPLGILVTRPGFKKLTTPVIGGASVGQSVPSLAIIAIMAPLLGFGFQSAIVALVIYGLLPILRNSYAGINNIDPAIVEAARGMGMTRGQITRKIELPLALPVIMAGIRVSTVITVGTAELAVLVGGAGLGRITLTGVFSRQALTILQGAAPTAALAITLGFILERIENWMTARGLKVKAQMS
;
A
#
# COMPACT_ATOMS: atom_id res chain seq x y z
N MET A 1 18.28 -15.62 3.06
CA MET A 1 19.44 -14.82 2.64
C MET A 1 19.35 -14.36 1.18
N ARG A 2 19.23 -15.26 0.19
CA ARG A 2 19.23 -14.91 -1.25
C ARG A 2 18.21 -13.83 -1.65
N ARG A 3 16.99 -13.89 -1.11
CA ARG A 3 15.91 -12.92 -1.37
C ARG A 3 16.25 -11.49 -0.88
N TYR A 4 16.90 -11.37 0.28
CA TYR A 4 17.31 -10.07 0.83
C TYR A 4 18.46 -9.45 0.04
N VAL A 5 19.39 -10.27 -0.44
CA VAL A 5 20.48 -9.80 -1.31
C VAL A 5 19.91 -9.20 -2.59
N VAL A 6 18.96 -9.88 -3.24
CA VAL A 6 18.31 -9.37 -4.47
C VAL A 6 17.59 -8.06 -4.21
N LEU A 7 16.83 -7.95 -3.12
CA LEU A 7 16.10 -6.71 -2.77
C LEU A 7 17.05 -5.55 -2.49
N ILE A 8 18.11 -5.78 -1.72
CA ILE A 8 19.12 -4.77 -1.41
C ILE A 8 19.85 -4.33 -2.68
N SER A 9 20.20 -5.28 -3.55
CA SER A 9 20.86 -4.98 -4.83
C SER A 9 19.96 -4.16 -5.75
N LEU A 10 18.67 -4.47 -5.82
CA LEU A 10 17.71 -3.73 -6.61
C LEU A 10 17.52 -2.30 -6.05
N LEU A 11 17.42 -2.16 -4.74
CA LEU A 11 17.32 -0.86 -4.08
C LEU A 11 18.57 -0.01 -4.33
N ALA A 12 19.76 -0.60 -4.19
CA ALA A 12 21.03 0.06 -4.46
C ALA A 12 21.13 0.50 -5.94
N LEU A 13 20.65 -0.34 -6.88
CA LEU A 13 20.61 0.00 -8.30
C LEU A 13 19.68 1.19 -8.56
N LEU A 14 18.48 1.20 -8.01
CA LEU A 14 17.52 2.29 -8.19
C LEU A 14 18.01 3.61 -7.58
N LEU A 15 18.58 3.56 -6.39
CA LEU A 15 19.18 4.73 -5.75
C LEU A 15 20.42 5.20 -6.52
N GLY A 16 21.29 4.30 -6.94
CA GLY A 16 22.45 4.61 -7.77
C GLY A 16 22.06 5.24 -9.10
N LEU A 17 21.02 4.74 -9.77
CA LEU A 17 20.47 5.32 -10.98
C LEU A 17 19.94 6.74 -10.74
N THR A 18 19.22 6.95 -9.65
CA THR A 18 18.70 8.28 -9.27
C THR A 18 19.84 9.26 -9.04
N ILE A 19 20.87 8.86 -8.27
CA ILE A 19 22.06 9.66 -8.01
C ILE A 19 22.79 10.00 -9.31
N TRP A 20 22.99 8.99 -10.17
CA TRP A 20 23.67 9.17 -11.45
C TRP A 20 22.93 10.15 -12.36
N ILE A 21 21.61 9.98 -12.54
CA ILE A 21 20.79 10.87 -13.38
C ILE A 21 20.80 12.31 -12.83
N THR A 22 20.67 12.48 -11.51
CA THR A 22 20.61 13.82 -10.89
C THR A 22 21.93 14.58 -11.01
N ASN A 23 23.06 13.87 -11.08
CA ASN A 23 24.40 14.46 -11.20
C ASN A 23 24.97 14.48 -12.62
N LEU A 24 24.16 14.14 -13.63
CA LEU A 24 24.58 14.20 -15.04
C LEU A 24 24.78 15.64 -15.52
N GLU A 25 25.95 16.22 -15.22
CA GLU A 25 26.27 17.63 -15.58
C GLU A 25 26.51 17.80 -17.09
N TRP A 26 27.10 16.83 -17.75
CA TRP A 26 27.45 16.87 -19.17
C TRP A 26 26.24 16.85 -20.13
N ILE A 27 25.03 16.43 -19.63
CA ILE A 27 23.79 16.50 -20.42
C ILE A 27 23.08 17.86 -20.26
N LYS A 28 23.55 18.72 -19.35
CA LYS A 28 22.92 20.01 -19.04
C LYS A 28 22.98 21.05 -20.16
N GLU A 29 23.83 20.88 -21.17
CA GLU A 29 23.97 21.82 -22.29
C GLU A 29 22.81 21.68 -23.30
N GLY A 30 21.62 22.13 -22.91
CA GLY A 30 20.48 22.37 -23.78
C GLY A 30 19.52 21.20 -24.03
N VAL A 31 19.86 19.96 -23.67
CA VAL A 31 19.05 18.76 -23.96
C VAL A 31 18.30 18.22 -22.74
N TYR A 32 18.89 18.33 -21.54
CA TYR A 32 18.31 17.81 -20.30
C TYR A 32 18.66 18.67 -19.10
N LYS A 33 17.66 19.07 -18.32
CA LYS A 33 17.84 19.75 -17.04
C LYS A 33 17.22 18.90 -15.94
N PRO A 34 18.04 18.21 -15.13
CA PRO A 34 17.52 17.40 -14.02
C PRO A 34 16.85 18.28 -12.97
N PHE A 35 15.88 17.73 -12.27
CA PHE A 35 15.35 18.34 -11.05
C PHE A 35 16.43 18.37 -9.99
N ALA A 36 16.49 19.45 -9.22
CA ALA A 36 17.43 19.59 -8.13
C ALA A 36 17.17 18.57 -7.00
N TRP A 37 18.19 18.28 -6.21
CA TRP A 37 18.06 17.39 -5.05
C TRP A 37 17.00 17.85 -4.06
N SER A 38 16.86 19.16 -3.85
CA SER A 38 15.81 19.74 -3.02
C SER A 38 14.41 19.41 -3.52
N ASP A 39 14.19 19.49 -4.84
CA ASP A 39 12.90 19.13 -5.46
C ASP A 39 12.58 17.64 -5.29
N LEU A 40 13.60 16.80 -5.49
CA LEU A 40 13.46 15.36 -5.35
C LEU A 40 13.12 14.95 -3.91
N LEU A 41 13.83 15.51 -2.93
CA LEU A 41 13.57 15.25 -1.51
C LEU A 41 12.20 15.76 -1.07
N ASN A 42 11.83 16.97 -1.46
CA ASN A 42 10.50 17.54 -1.15
C ASN A 42 9.39 16.72 -1.80
N SER A 43 9.56 16.29 -3.05
CA SER A 43 8.59 15.44 -3.75
C SER A 43 8.50 14.05 -3.10
N THR A 44 9.62 13.46 -2.66
CA THR A 44 9.64 12.17 -1.95
C THR A 44 8.90 12.27 -0.61
N ARG A 45 9.15 13.34 0.15
CA ARG A 45 8.46 13.59 1.42
C ARG A 45 6.95 13.74 1.21
N ALA A 46 6.53 14.60 0.28
CA ALA A 46 5.11 14.81 -0.01
C ALA A 46 4.42 13.53 -0.50
N HIS A 47 5.12 12.73 -1.31
CA HIS A 47 4.64 11.42 -1.77
C HIS A 47 4.41 10.46 -0.60
N LEU A 48 5.39 10.37 0.31
CA LEU A 48 5.31 9.52 1.49
C LEU A 48 4.19 9.97 2.44
N GLU A 49 4.06 11.27 2.70
CA GLU A 49 2.99 11.82 3.54
C GLU A 49 1.60 11.45 2.98
N MET A 50 1.40 11.59 1.67
CA MET A 50 0.15 11.25 1.00
C MET A 50 -0.15 9.75 1.08
N VAL A 51 0.84 8.90 0.80
CA VAL A 51 0.71 7.44 0.88
C VAL A 51 0.39 6.99 2.31
N LEU A 52 1.13 7.48 3.30
CA LEU A 52 0.91 7.11 4.70
C LEU A 52 -0.47 7.54 5.19
N MET A 53 -0.93 8.73 4.83
CA MET A 53 -2.27 9.20 5.20
C MET A 53 -3.35 8.32 4.57
N ALA A 54 -3.25 8.01 3.28
CA ALA A 54 -4.20 7.13 2.60
C ALA A 54 -4.22 5.73 3.22
N GLU A 55 -3.04 5.15 3.52
CA GLU A 55 -2.92 3.83 4.14
C GLU A 55 -3.51 3.78 5.55
N VAL A 56 -3.25 4.78 6.39
CA VAL A 56 -3.84 4.85 7.74
C VAL A 56 -5.36 4.85 7.65
N ILE A 57 -5.94 5.62 6.74
CA ILE A 57 -7.41 5.65 6.53
C ILE A 57 -7.90 4.31 5.99
N ALA A 58 -7.22 3.74 5.00
CA ALA A 58 -7.59 2.45 4.40
C ALA A 58 -7.54 1.31 5.43
N ILE A 59 -6.51 1.29 6.30
CA ILE A 59 -6.39 0.33 7.41
C ILE A 59 -7.49 0.54 8.43
N ALA A 60 -7.75 1.78 8.84
CA ALA A 60 -8.78 2.13 9.83
C ALA A 60 -10.19 1.73 9.37
N ILE A 61 -10.45 1.69 8.08
CA ILE A 61 -11.71 1.26 7.48
C ILE A 61 -11.67 -0.23 7.14
N GLY A 62 -10.65 -0.69 6.42
CA GLY A 62 -10.58 -2.02 5.81
C GLY A 62 -10.46 -3.14 6.82
N VAL A 63 -9.63 -2.97 7.86
CA VAL A 63 -9.46 -4.00 8.89
C VAL A 63 -10.74 -4.20 9.70
N PRO A 64 -11.37 -3.16 10.28
CA PRO A 64 -12.61 -3.34 11.03
C PRO A 64 -13.76 -3.87 10.16
N LEU A 65 -13.92 -3.38 8.94
CA LEU A 65 -14.97 -3.87 8.03
C LEU A 65 -14.73 -5.33 7.63
N GLY A 66 -13.49 -5.72 7.32
CA GLY A 66 -13.14 -7.11 6.98
C GLY A 66 -13.47 -8.07 8.13
N ILE A 67 -13.18 -7.67 9.38
CA ILE A 67 -13.54 -8.44 10.57
C ILE A 67 -15.06 -8.44 10.78
N LEU A 68 -15.72 -7.30 10.64
CA LEU A 68 -17.16 -7.16 10.89
C LEU A 68 -18.00 -8.09 10.00
N VAL A 69 -17.67 -8.18 8.72
CA VAL A 69 -18.44 -9.00 7.75
C VAL A 69 -18.24 -10.51 7.96
N THR A 70 -17.32 -10.95 8.84
CA THR A 70 -17.23 -12.35 9.28
C THR A 70 -18.26 -12.70 10.36
N ARG A 71 -18.86 -11.69 11.02
CA ARG A 71 -19.75 -11.92 12.16
C ARG A 71 -21.13 -12.41 11.71
N PRO A 72 -21.77 -13.33 12.48
CA PRO A 72 -23.05 -13.93 12.09
C PRO A 72 -24.13 -12.92 11.69
N GLY A 73 -24.22 -11.79 12.44
CA GLY A 73 -25.19 -10.72 12.15
C GLY A 73 -24.91 -9.90 10.89
N PHE A 74 -23.69 -9.94 10.36
CA PHE A 74 -23.24 -9.14 9.23
C PHE A 74 -22.82 -9.98 8.01
N LYS A 75 -22.91 -11.31 8.08
CA LYS A 75 -22.55 -12.22 6.98
C LYS A 75 -23.22 -11.89 5.64
N LYS A 76 -24.45 -11.39 5.66
CA LYS A 76 -25.17 -10.98 4.46
C LYS A 76 -24.51 -9.78 3.74
N LEU A 77 -23.71 -9.00 4.47
CA LEU A 77 -22.99 -7.85 3.93
C LEU A 77 -21.63 -8.23 3.32
N THR A 78 -21.16 -9.48 3.49
CA THR A 78 -19.87 -9.93 2.95
C THR A 78 -19.76 -9.70 1.44
N THR A 79 -20.76 -10.21 0.69
CA THR A 79 -20.77 -10.08 -0.79
C THR A 79 -20.87 -8.63 -1.26
N PRO A 80 -21.79 -7.77 -0.79
CA PRO A 80 -21.86 -6.39 -1.23
C PRO A 80 -20.66 -5.57 -0.80
N VAL A 81 -20.08 -5.79 0.39
CA VAL A 81 -18.91 -5.03 0.87
C VAL A 81 -17.65 -5.40 0.09
N ILE A 82 -17.34 -6.70 -0.03
CA ILE A 82 -16.15 -7.15 -0.79
C ILE A 82 -16.37 -6.92 -2.28
N GLY A 83 -17.58 -7.14 -2.79
CA GLY A 83 -17.93 -6.90 -4.19
C GLY A 83 -17.84 -5.42 -4.55
N GLY A 84 -18.37 -4.53 -3.73
CA GLY A 84 -18.28 -3.07 -3.93
C GLY A 84 -16.83 -2.59 -3.96
N ALA A 85 -16.00 -3.04 -3.01
CA ALA A 85 -14.57 -2.73 -3.02
C ALA A 85 -13.87 -3.29 -4.27
N SER A 86 -14.28 -4.48 -4.75
CA SER A 86 -13.73 -5.09 -5.97
C SER A 86 -14.06 -4.28 -7.22
N VAL A 87 -15.30 -3.76 -7.31
CA VAL A 87 -15.71 -2.85 -8.39
C VAL A 87 -14.84 -1.59 -8.37
N GLY A 88 -14.62 -0.98 -7.19
CA GLY A 88 -13.75 0.18 -7.05
C GLY A 88 -12.34 -0.06 -7.57
N GLN A 89 -11.75 -1.23 -7.31
CA GLN A 89 -10.41 -1.56 -7.80
C GLN A 89 -10.39 -1.97 -9.29
N SER A 90 -11.51 -2.39 -9.86
CA SER A 90 -11.62 -2.75 -11.27
C SER A 90 -11.67 -1.51 -12.19
N VAL A 91 -12.06 -0.36 -11.65
CA VAL A 91 -12.02 0.91 -12.38
C VAL A 91 -10.57 1.37 -12.50
N PRO A 92 -10.08 1.81 -13.68
CA PRO A 92 -8.73 2.36 -13.79
C PRO A 92 -8.46 3.47 -12.77
N SER A 93 -7.28 3.43 -12.13
CA SER A 93 -6.92 4.40 -11.07
C SER A 93 -7.03 5.84 -11.55
N LEU A 94 -6.60 6.10 -12.77
CA LEU A 94 -6.72 7.41 -13.40
C LEU A 94 -8.18 7.88 -13.50
N ALA A 95 -9.12 6.99 -13.79
CA ALA A 95 -10.53 7.32 -13.87
C ALA A 95 -11.10 7.69 -12.49
N ILE A 96 -10.78 6.93 -11.43
CA ILE A 96 -11.20 7.28 -10.07
C ILE A 96 -10.62 8.63 -9.65
N ILE A 97 -9.31 8.84 -9.88
CA ILE A 97 -8.65 10.10 -9.58
C ILE A 97 -9.35 11.26 -10.33
N ALA A 98 -9.66 11.09 -11.63
CA ALA A 98 -10.32 12.10 -12.44
C ALA A 98 -11.76 12.39 -11.98
N ILE A 99 -12.49 11.37 -11.51
CA ILE A 99 -13.87 11.53 -11.00
C ILE A 99 -13.88 12.25 -9.64
N MET A 100 -12.87 12.05 -8.81
CA MET A 100 -12.83 12.69 -7.49
C MET A 100 -12.60 14.21 -7.58
N ALA A 101 -11.90 14.69 -8.59
CA ALA A 101 -11.63 16.13 -8.75
C ALA A 101 -12.89 17.00 -8.91
N PRO A 102 -13.88 16.68 -9.77
CA PRO A 102 -15.14 17.42 -9.83
C PRO A 102 -16.00 17.32 -8.56
N LEU A 103 -15.89 16.22 -7.81
CA LEU A 103 -16.71 15.97 -6.62
C LEU A 103 -16.16 16.66 -5.36
N LEU A 104 -14.84 16.66 -5.19
CA LEU A 104 -14.16 17.11 -3.97
C LEU A 104 -13.26 18.32 -4.20
N GLY A 105 -13.15 18.80 -5.44
CA GLY A 105 -12.20 19.83 -5.86
C GLY A 105 -10.84 19.22 -6.23
N PHE A 106 -10.03 20.02 -6.94
CA PHE A 106 -8.64 19.66 -7.22
C PHE A 106 -7.80 19.79 -5.96
N GLY A 107 -6.86 18.87 -5.75
CA GLY A 107 -5.89 18.94 -4.67
C GLY A 107 -5.74 17.65 -3.87
N PHE A 108 -5.17 17.81 -2.70
CA PHE A 108 -4.78 16.73 -1.80
C PHE A 108 -5.96 15.83 -1.39
N GLN A 109 -7.15 16.39 -1.14
CA GLN A 109 -8.31 15.61 -0.67
C GLN A 109 -8.78 14.61 -1.72
N SER A 110 -8.92 15.02 -2.98
CA SER A 110 -9.31 14.13 -4.07
C SER A 110 -8.30 13.02 -4.31
N ALA A 111 -7.00 13.34 -4.20
CA ALA A 111 -5.93 12.38 -4.27
C ALA A 111 -6.04 11.32 -3.16
N ILE A 112 -6.20 11.74 -1.89
CA ILE A 112 -6.31 10.84 -0.74
C ILE A 112 -7.51 9.90 -0.90
N VAL A 113 -8.69 10.41 -1.24
CA VAL A 113 -9.89 9.55 -1.39
C VAL A 113 -9.69 8.51 -2.47
N ALA A 114 -9.12 8.89 -3.62
CA ALA A 114 -8.82 7.93 -4.68
C ALA A 114 -7.84 6.85 -4.24
N LEU A 115 -6.77 7.21 -3.52
CA LEU A 115 -5.78 6.27 -2.99
C LEU A 115 -6.39 5.32 -1.95
N VAL A 116 -7.25 5.84 -1.07
CA VAL A 116 -7.98 5.02 -0.08
C VAL A 116 -8.85 3.98 -0.78
N ILE A 117 -9.61 4.35 -1.81
CA ILE A 117 -10.45 3.42 -2.58
C ILE A 117 -9.60 2.27 -3.15
N TYR A 118 -8.43 2.58 -3.69
CA TYR A 118 -7.52 1.57 -4.26
C TYR A 118 -6.87 0.67 -3.20
N GLY A 119 -6.43 1.24 -2.09
CA GLY A 119 -5.79 0.52 -0.99
C GLY A 119 -6.76 -0.34 -0.18
N LEU A 120 -8.05 0.02 -0.16
CA LEU A 120 -9.05 -0.60 0.71
C LEU A 120 -9.24 -2.09 0.43
N LEU A 121 -9.35 -2.51 -0.84
CA LEU A 121 -9.72 -3.88 -1.20
C LEU A 121 -8.72 -4.95 -0.72
N PRO A 122 -7.39 -4.81 -0.92
CA PRO A 122 -6.43 -5.78 -0.41
C PRO A 122 -6.52 -5.94 1.10
N ILE A 123 -6.66 -4.83 1.83
CA ILE A 123 -6.78 -4.84 3.30
C ILE A 123 -8.06 -5.54 3.74
N LEU A 124 -9.19 -5.15 3.15
CA LEU A 124 -10.51 -5.71 3.46
C LEU A 124 -10.56 -7.22 3.21
N ARG A 125 -10.12 -7.66 2.02
CA ARG A 125 -10.11 -9.08 1.63
C ARG A 125 -9.23 -9.93 2.54
N ASN A 126 -8.03 -9.45 2.84
CA ASN A 126 -7.10 -10.18 3.68
C ASN A 126 -7.55 -10.18 5.15
N SER A 127 -8.18 -9.11 5.63
CA SER A 127 -8.76 -9.07 6.97
C SER A 127 -9.92 -10.06 7.09
N TYR A 128 -10.80 -10.10 6.10
CA TYR A 128 -11.89 -11.11 6.03
C TYR A 128 -11.33 -12.53 5.97
N ALA A 129 -10.42 -12.80 5.04
CA ALA A 129 -9.85 -14.13 4.86
C ALA A 129 -9.08 -14.61 6.09
N GLY A 130 -8.29 -13.72 6.71
CA GLY A 130 -7.51 -14.03 7.91
C GLY A 130 -8.39 -14.49 9.08
N ILE A 131 -9.54 -13.87 9.28
CA ILE A 131 -10.48 -14.28 10.35
C ILE A 131 -11.32 -15.50 9.91
N ASN A 132 -11.83 -15.50 8.68
CA ASN A 132 -12.75 -16.53 8.20
C ASN A 132 -12.09 -17.91 8.04
N ASN A 133 -10.78 -17.96 7.85
CA ASN A 133 -10.01 -19.21 7.68
C ASN A 133 -9.45 -19.77 9.00
N ILE A 134 -9.78 -19.19 10.15
CA ILE A 134 -9.41 -19.76 11.45
C ILE A 134 -10.21 -21.02 11.66
N ASP A 135 -9.54 -22.11 12.11
CA ASP A 135 -10.19 -23.38 12.41
C ASP A 135 -11.32 -23.16 13.44
N PRO A 136 -12.57 -23.53 13.10
CA PRO A 136 -13.72 -23.42 14.01
C PRO A 136 -13.48 -24.10 15.35
N ALA A 137 -12.74 -25.21 15.40
CA ALA A 137 -12.44 -25.95 16.63
C ALA A 137 -11.69 -25.09 17.64
N ILE A 138 -10.79 -24.20 17.17
CA ILE A 138 -10.08 -23.27 18.05
C ILE A 138 -11.04 -22.27 18.70
N VAL A 139 -11.97 -21.74 17.91
CA VAL A 139 -12.98 -20.79 18.38
C VAL A 139 -13.96 -21.46 19.35
N GLU A 140 -14.38 -22.71 19.08
CA GLU A 140 -15.26 -23.49 19.94
C GLU A 140 -14.58 -23.84 21.26
N ALA A 141 -13.32 -24.27 21.22
CA ALA A 141 -12.56 -24.52 22.46
C ALA A 141 -12.45 -23.27 23.33
N ALA A 142 -12.21 -22.10 22.72
CA ALA A 142 -12.17 -20.83 23.46
C ALA A 142 -13.56 -20.49 24.09
N ARG A 143 -14.65 -20.77 23.39
CA ARG A 143 -16.01 -20.63 23.96
C ARG A 143 -16.26 -21.60 25.10
N GLY A 144 -15.83 -22.86 24.95
CA GLY A 144 -15.93 -23.88 26.02
C GLY A 144 -15.17 -23.49 27.28
N MET A 145 -14.09 -22.75 27.15
CA MET A 145 -13.34 -22.15 28.28
C MET A 145 -14.00 -20.89 28.87
N GLY A 146 -15.20 -20.51 28.44
CA GLY A 146 -15.95 -19.37 28.96
C GLY A 146 -15.51 -18.01 28.44
N MET A 147 -14.72 -17.94 27.35
CA MET A 147 -14.29 -16.67 26.76
C MET A 147 -15.47 -15.94 26.11
N THR A 148 -15.58 -14.64 26.37
CA THR A 148 -16.55 -13.78 25.68
C THR A 148 -16.13 -13.57 24.21
N ARG A 149 -17.10 -13.19 23.34
CA ARG A 149 -16.82 -12.90 21.93
C ARG A 149 -15.69 -11.89 21.74
N GLY A 150 -15.66 -10.83 22.55
CA GLY A 150 -14.62 -9.82 22.48
C GLY A 150 -13.23 -10.36 22.88
N GLN A 151 -13.19 -11.26 23.89
CA GLN A 151 -11.95 -11.93 24.29
C GLN A 151 -11.44 -12.87 23.19
N ILE A 152 -12.35 -13.65 22.58
CA ILE A 152 -12.01 -14.53 21.45
C ILE A 152 -11.42 -13.71 20.31
N THR A 153 -12.09 -12.61 19.91
CA THR A 153 -11.58 -11.76 18.83
C THR A 153 -10.20 -11.20 19.13
N ARG A 154 -9.97 -10.63 20.33
CA ARG A 154 -8.71 -9.96 20.65
C ARG A 154 -7.58 -10.93 20.98
N LYS A 155 -7.86 -12.06 21.65
CA LYS A 155 -6.82 -12.96 22.16
C LYS A 155 -6.55 -14.16 21.27
N ILE A 156 -7.49 -14.50 20.38
CA ILE A 156 -7.40 -15.70 19.53
C ILE A 156 -7.43 -15.29 18.04
N GLU A 157 -8.55 -14.71 17.58
CA GLU A 157 -8.76 -14.47 16.15
C GLU A 157 -7.75 -13.45 15.58
N LEU A 158 -7.59 -12.28 16.20
CA LEU A 158 -6.69 -11.24 15.72
C LEU A 158 -5.23 -11.70 15.67
N PRO A 159 -4.64 -12.31 16.71
CA PRO A 159 -3.28 -12.82 16.65
C PRO A 159 -3.07 -13.88 15.57
N LEU A 160 -4.05 -14.77 15.36
CA LEU A 160 -3.98 -15.80 14.32
C LEU A 160 -4.16 -15.24 12.90
N ALA A 161 -5.01 -14.23 12.73
CA ALA A 161 -5.27 -13.56 11.45
C ALA A 161 -4.18 -12.55 11.07
N LEU A 162 -3.39 -12.08 12.04
CA LEU A 162 -2.45 -10.97 11.86
C LEU A 162 -1.50 -11.12 10.66
N PRO A 163 -0.88 -12.29 10.40
CA PRO A 163 -0.01 -12.45 9.23
C PRO A 163 -0.74 -12.20 7.92
N VAL A 164 -1.99 -12.67 7.80
CA VAL A 164 -2.80 -12.49 6.59
C VAL A 164 -3.25 -11.04 6.44
N ILE A 165 -3.64 -10.38 7.54
CA ILE A 165 -3.98 -8.95 7.56
C ILE A 165 -2.78 -8.12 7.13
N MET A 166 -1.59 -8.38 7.68
CA MET A 166 -0.35 -7.66 7.35
C MET A 166 0.05 -7.87 5.88
N ALA A 167 -0.16 -9.07 5.34
CA ALA A 167 0.05 -9.30 3.90
C ALA A 167 -0.88 -8.41 3.05
N GLY A 168 -2.14 -8.22 3.45
CA GLY A 168 -3.08 -7.31 2.80
C GLY A 168 -2.62 -5.85 2.87
N ILE A 169 -2.17 -5.39 4.03
CA ILE A 169 -1.64 -4.03 4.23
C ILE A 169 -0.40 -3.81 3.36
N ARG A 170 0.51 -4.78 3.30
CA ARG A 170 1.71 -4.69 2.46
C ARG A 170 1.37 -4.58 0.97
N VAL A 171 0.43 -5.39 0.47
CA VAL A 171 -0.02 -5.32 -0.93
C VAL A 171 -0.67 -3.97 -1.21
N SER A 172 -1.53 -3.49 -0.31
CA SER A 172 -2.16 -2.16 -0.39
C SER A 172 -1.11 -1.07 -0.49
N THR A 173 -0.15 -1.03 0.44
CA THR A 173 0.90 0.01 0.47
C THR A 173 1.69 0.08 -0.84
N VAL A 174 2.09 -1.07 -1.40
CA VAL A 174 2.82 -1.10 -2.68
C VAL A 174 1.97 -0.57 -3.83
N ILE A 175 0.69 -0.94 -3.88
CA ILE A 175 -0.27 -0.42 -4.87
C ILE A 175 -0.44 1.09 -4.70
N THR A 176 -0.64 1.56 -3.47
CA THR A 176 -0.88 2.97 -3.15
C THR A 176 0.33 3.84 -3.52
N VAL A 177 1.56 3.38 -3.24
CA VAL A 177 2.79 4.09 -3.68
C VAL A 177 2.80 4.26 -5.20
N GLY A 178 2.54 3.20 -5.97
CA GLY A 178 2.51 3.30 -7.43
C GLY A 178 1.37 4.20 -7.95
N THR A 179 0.17 4.09 -7.36
CA THR A 179 -1.00 4.88 -7.77
C THR A 179 -0.85 6.37 -7.42
N ALA A 180 -0.12 6.69 -6.35
CA ALA A 180 0.15 8.06 -5.93
C ALA A 180 0.95 8.88 -6.97
N GLU A 181 1.66 8.22 -7.90
CA GLU A 181 2.26 8.87 -9.07
C GLU A 181 1.22 9.66 -9.88
N LEU A 182 0.01 9.12 -10.01
CA LEU A 182 -1.06 9.72 -10.81
C LEU A 182 -1.85 10.80 -10.05
N ALA A 183 -1.74 10.86 -8.73
CA ALA A 183 -2.44 11.84 -7.90
C ALA A 183 -2.11 13.30 -8.26
N VAL A 184 -0.94 13.53 -8.83
CA VAL A 184 -0.50 14.84 -9.33
C VAL A 184 -1.44 15.40 -10.40
N LEU A 185 -2.12 14.56 -11.17
CA LEU A 185 -3.06 14.98 -12.22
C LEU A 185 -4.28 15.72 -11.68
N VAL A 186 -4.60 15.55 -10.40
CA VAL A 186 -5.68 16.26 -9.71
C VAL A 186 -5.16 17.26 -8.68
N GLY A 187 -3.89 17.62 -8.76
CA GLY A 187 -3.26 18.59 -7.84
C GLY A 187 -2.70 17.98 -6.56
N GLY A 188 -2.55 16.66 -6.49
CA GLY A 188 -1.76 15.99 -5.45
C GLY A 188 -0.27 16.33 -5.58
N ALA A 189 0.47 16.15 -4.50
CA ALA A 189 1.91 16.36 -4.48
C ALA A 189 2.66 15.02 -4.59
N GLY A 190 3.94 15.06 -4.92
CA GLY A 190 4.79 13.88 -4.87
C GLY A 190 5.70 13.68 -6.08
N LEU A 191 6.34 12.51 -6.12
CA LEU A 191 7.29 12.11 -7.16
C LEU A 191 6.67 12.06 -8.55
N GLY A 192 5.35 11.80 -8.65
CA GLY A 192 4.61 11.83 -9.90
C GLY A 192 4.73 13.15 -10.66
N ARG A 193 4.97 14.28 -9.98
CA ARG A 193 5.25 15.57 -10.64
C ARG A 193 6.48 15.48 -11.53
N ILE A 194 7.53 14.84 -11.06
CA ILE A 194 8.79 14.69 -11.81
C ILE A 194 8.57 13.69 -12.95
N THR A 195 7.99 12.53 -12.65
CA THR A 195 7.70 11.48 -13.64
C THR A 195 6.82 12.01 -14.79
N LEU A 196 5.69 12.67 -14.47
CA LEU A 196 4.77 13.18 -15.49
C LEU A 196 5.37 14.36 -16.26
N THR A 197 6.18 15.22 -15.64
CA THR A 197 6.95 16.22 -16.38
C THR A 197 7.81 15.58 -17.46
N GLY A 198 8.50 14.48 -17.12
CA GLY A 198 9.28 13.72 -18.10
C GLY A 198 8.42 13.10 -19.21
N VAL A 199 7.25 12.57 -18.87
CA VAL A 199 6.29 12.01 -19.85
C VAL A 199 5.83 13.08 -20.84
N PHE A 200 5.36 14.24 -20.34
CA PHE A 200 4.87 15.32 -21.19
C PHE A 200 5.97 15.98 -22.03
N SER A 201 7.19 16.06 -21.48
CA SER A 201 8.37 16.59 -22.19
C SER A 201 9.06 15.54 -23.08
N ARG A 202 8.61 14.29 -23.05
CA ARG A 202 9.25 13.14 -23.76
C ARG A 202 10.72 12.94 -23.38
N GLN A 203 11.06 13.18 -22.12
CA GLN A 203 12.42 13.08 -21.59
C GLN A 203 12.56 11.84 -20.69
N ALA A 204 13.13 10.77 -21.25
CA ALA A 204 13.29 9.48 -20.56
C ALA A 204 14.05 9.59 -19.22
N LEU A 205 15.10 10.42 -19.16
CA LEU A 205 15.89 10.62 -17.95
C LEU A 205 15.07 11.29 -16.83
N THR A 206 14.21 12.25 -17.17
CA THR A 206 13.29 12.87 -16.20
C THR A 206 12.24 11.88 -15.70
N ILE A 207 11.72 11.01 -16.57
CA ILE A 207 10.82 9.93 -16.14
C ILE A 207 11.52 9.03 -15.13
N LEU A 208 12.74 8.59 -15.42
CA LEU A 208 13.52 7.74 -14.51
C LEU A 208 13.87 8.45 -13.20
N GLN A 209 14.13 9.76 -13.23
CA GLN A 209 14.43 10.56 -12.03
C GLN A 209 13.26 10.59 -11.03
N GLY A 210 12.02 10.50 -11.49
CA GLY A 210 10.84 10.37 -10.62
C GLY A 210 10.48 8.91 -10.31
N ALA A 211 10.46 8.04 -11.33
CA ALA A 211 10.01 6.66 -11.19
C ALA A 211 10.96 5.78 -10.36
N ALA A 212 12.30 5.99 -10.44
CA ALA A 212 13.25 5.17 -9.69
C ALA A 212 13.12 5.38 -8.17
N PRO A 213 13.02 6.62 -7.62
CA PRO A 213 12.73 6.82 -6.21
C PRO A 213 11.38 6.27 -5.77
N THR A 214 10.35 6.35 -6.63
CA THR A 214 9.02 5.76 -6.32
C THR A 214 9.12 4.25 -6.19
N ALA A 215 9.81 3.58 -7.10
CA ALA A 215 10.04 2.14 -7.00
C ALA A 215 10.88 1.78 -5.76
N ALA A 216 11.92 2.57 -5.45
CA ALA A 216 12.71 2.39 -4.24
C ALA A 216 11.87 2.55 -2.97
N LEU A 217 10.96 3.53 -2.94
CA LEU A 217 10.04 3.76 -1.83
C LEU A 217 9.07 2.57 -1.65
N ALA A 218 8.47 2.06 -2.74
CA ALA A 218 7.59 0.89 -2.71
C ALA A 218 8.30 -0.35 -2.15
N ILE A 219 9.52 -0.62 -2.60
CA ILE A 219 10.33 -1.75 -2.14
C ILE A 219 10.68 -1.58 -0.65
N THR A 220 11.09 -0.37 -0.25
CA THR A 220 11.49 -0.07 1.13
C THR A 220 10.30 -0.24 2.09
N LEU A 221 9.15 0.34 1.78
CA LEU A 221 7.95 0.21 2.60
C LEU A 221 7.46 -1.24 2.64
N GLY A 222 7.45 -1.94 1.51
CA GLY A 222 7.11 -3.36 1.46
C GLY A 222 8.02 -4.22 2.35
N PHE A 223 9.33 -3.93 2.34
CA PHE A 223 10.30 -4.61 3.20
C PHE A 223 10.12 -4.28 4.68
N ILE A 224 9.89 -3.01 5.03
CA ILE A 224 9.62 -2.59 6.42
C ILE A 224 8.38 -3.30 6.95
N LEU A 225 7.29 -3.33 6.18
CA LEU A 225 6.06 -4.02 6.57
C LEU A 225 6.26 -5.53 6.72
N GLU A 226 7.05 -6.17 5.86
CA GLU A 226 7.42 -7.59 6.02
C GLU A 226 8.21 -7.83 7.32
N ARG A 227 9.06 -6.90 7.72
CA ARG A 227 9.79 -6.99 9.00
C ARG A 227 8.88 -6.83 10.19
N ILE A 228 7.94 -5.89 10.13
CA ILE A 228 6.92 -5.68 11.17
C ILE A 228 6.04 -6.92 11.28
N GLU A 229 5.53 -7.47 10.16
CA GLU A 229 4.77 -8.71 10.12
C GLU A 229 5.53 -9.86 10.81
N ASN A 230 6.80 -10.03 10.44
CA ASN A 230 7.65 -11.08 11.01
C ASN A 230 7.91 -10.90 12.50
N TRP A 231 7.98 -9.68 12.99
CA TRP A 231 8.15 -9.38 14.41
C TRP A 231 6.86 -9.61 15.21
N MET A 232 5.72 -9.25 14.65
CA MET A 232 4.40 -9.39 15.28
C MET A 232 3.87 -10.84 15.25
N THR A 233 4.32 -11.67 14.30
CA THR A 233 3.86 -13.07 14.14
C THR A 233 4.52 -13.97 15.18
N ALA A 234 3.73 -14.63 16.00
CA ALA A 234 4.21 -15.57 17.00
C ALA A 234 5.05 -16.71 16.38
N ARG A 235 6.16 -17.10 17.05
CA ARG A 235 7.09 -18.13 16.54
C ARG A 235 6.41 -19.45 16.16
N GLY A 236 5.37 -19.87 16.89
CA GLY A 236 4.64 -21.12 16.62
C GLY A 236 3.85 -21.11 15.31
N LEU A 237 3.37 -19.94 14.85
CA LEU A 237 2.65 -19.81 13.58
C LEU A 237 3.58 -19.87 12.35
N LYS A 238 4.84 -19.47 12.50
CA LYS A 238 5.87 -19.52 11.44
C LYS A 238 6.23 -20.95 11.03
N VAL A 239 6.25 -21.88 11.99
CA VAL A 239 6.62 -23.28 11.72
C VAL A 239 5.56 -23.96 10.84
N LYS A 240 4.27 -23.69 11.08
CA LYS A 240 3.17 -24.30 10.31
C LYS A 240 3.14 -23.82 8.85
N ALA A 241 3.50 -22.57 8.58
CA ALA A 241 3.55 -21.99 7.22
C ALA A 241 4.76 -22.48 6.38
N GLN A 242 5.80 -23.06 7.02
CA GLN A 242 6.95 -23.63 6.31
C GLN A 242 6.79 -25.12 5.99
N MET A 243 5.79 -25.78 6.56
CA MET A 243 5.51 -27.20 6.38
C MET A 243 4.34 -27.47 5.40
N SER A 244 3.66 -26.43 4.92
CA SER A 244 2.62 -26.46 3.89
C SER A 244 3.15 -25.93 2.56
#